data_9980adbfdfd4ccc417dc13664edc6343
#
_entry.id   9980adbfdfd4ccc417dc13664edc6343
#
_cell.length_a   1.000
_cell.length_b   1.000
_cell.length_c   1.000
_cell.angle_alpha   90.00
_cell.angle_beta   90.00
_cell.angle_gamma   90.00
#
_symmetry.space_group_name_H-M   'P 1'
#
loop_
_entity.id
_entity.type
_entity.pdbx_description
1 polymer ?
#
loop_
_entity_poly.entity_id
_entity_poly.type
_entity_poly.pdbx_seq_one_letter_code
_entity_poly.pdbx_strand_id
1 'polypeptide(L)'
;MNRVKGAAAAAWIVLVSTGLQGCIIVADGEHGDGYSSSDFRKQEAENRRMISALSDSATVTYVRETMGTPEFANRTTVDGVRYDVLYYRTHRVEADGNTTKDECTPLVFKDGVLVGTGELAMSRIPQSY
;
A
#
# COMPACT_ATOMS: atom_id res chain seq x y z
N MET A 1 -60.34 -59.21 13.41
CA MET A 1 -59.47 -59.01 14.59
C MET A 1 -58.13 -58.55 14.13
N ASN A 2 -58.02 -57.31 13.81
CA ASN A 2 -56.73 -56.77 13.40
C ASN A 2 -56.26 -55.76 14.41
N ARG A 3 -55.32 -56.22 15.14
CA ARG A 3 -54.61 -55.29 16.03
C ARG A 3 -53.56 -54.58 15.22
N VAL A 4 -53.88 -53.42 14.83
CA VAL A 4 -52.84 -52.48 14.33
C VAL A 4 -52.12 -52.01 15.51
N LYS A 5 -50.96 -52.55 15.74
CA LYS A 5 -50.02 -51.94 16.69
C LYS A 5 -49.39 -50.77 16.02
N GLY A 6 -49.76 -49.62 16.49
CA GLY A 6 -49.13 -48.37 16.06
C GLY A 6 -47.65 -48.41 16.35
N ALA A 7 -46.88 -48.41 15.32
CA ALA A 7 -45.46 -48.15 15.45
C ALA A 7 -45.28 -46.70 15.81
N ALA A 8 -44.82 -46.47 17.01
CA ALA A 8 -44.37 -45.14 17.39
C ALA A 8 -43.12 -44.84 16.57
N ALA A 9 -43.26 -44.04 15.58
CA ALA A 9 -42.13 -43.45 14.90
C ALA A 9 -41.47 -42.45 15.85
N ALA A 10 -40.42 -42.92 16.46
CA ALA A 10 -39.55 -42.00 17.18
C ALA A 10 -38.84 -41.12 16.16
N ALA A 11 -39.34 -39.91 15.99
CA ALA A 11 -38.65 -38.92 15.22
C ALA A 11 -37.39 -38.52 15.99
N TRP A 12 -36.29 -39.03 15.56
CA TRP A 12 -34.99 -38.53 16.00
C TRP A 12 -34.77 -37.17 15.34
N ILE A 13 -35.09 -36.16 16.08
CA ILE A 13 -34.64 -34.81 15.72
C ILE A 13 -33.16 -34.79 16.02
N VAL A 14 -32.35 -35.01 15.02
CA VAL A 14 -30.93 -34.67 15.10
C VAL A 14 -30.86 -33.15 15.06
N LEU A 15 -30.78 -32.58 16.20
CA LEU A 15 -30.35 -31.19 16.30
C LEU A 15 -28.88 -31.14 15.86
N VAL A 16 -28.67 -30.89 14.59
CA VAL A 16 -27.37 -30.45 14.12
C VAL A 16 -27.20 -29.06 14.67
N SER A 17 -26.61 -28.99 15.85
CA SER A 17 -26.06 -27.73 16.33
C SER A 17 -24.86 -27.40 15.41
N THR A 18 -25.13 -26.74 14.32
CA THR A 18 -24.10 -26.04 13.61
C THR A 18 -23.55 -24.99 14.57
N GLY A 19 -22.48 -25.33 15.23
CA GLY A 19 -21.70 -24.37 15.96
C GLY A 19 -21.25 -23.33 14.97
N LEU A 20 -21.96 -22.21 14.94
CA LEU A 20 -21.43 -20.98 14.39
C LEU A 20 -20.23 -20.63 15.23
N GLN A 21 -19.09 -21.06 14.81
CA GLN A 21 -17.82 -20.52 15.27
C GLN A 21 -17.75 -19.12 14.71
N GLY A 22 -18.51 -18.24 15.32
CA GLY A 22 -18.33 -16.83 15.08
C GLY A 22 -16.94 -16.48 15.56
N CYS A 23 -16.01 -16.29 14.66
CA CYS A 23 -14.87 -15.47 14.95
C CYS A 23 -15.43 -14.12 15.33
N ILE A 24 -15.56 -13.87 16.61
CA ILE A 24 -15.76 -12.53 17.11
C ILE A 24 -14.44 -11.84 16.80
N ILE A 25 -14.41 -11.15 15.70
CA ILE A 25 -13.44 -10.09 15.51
C ILE A 25 -13.91 -9.02 16.47
N VAL A 26 -13.33 -8.99 17.65
CA VAL A 26 -13.44 -7.81 18.49
C VAL A 26 -12.65 -6.74 17.74
N ALA A 27 -13.36 -6.03 16.88
CA ALA A 27 -12.87 -4.75 16.45
C ALA A 27 -12.98 -3.84 17.66
N ASP A 28 -11.99 -3.90 18.52
CA ASP A 28 -11.75 -2.77 19.40
C ASP A 28 -11.56 -1.59 18.49
N GLY A 29 -12.57 -0.73 18.49
CA GLY A 29 -12.57 0.49 17.69
C GLY A 29 -11.59 1.49 18.25
N GLU A 30 -10.32 1.16 18.20
CA GLU A 30 -9.30 2.17 18.11
C GLU A 30 -9.32 2.64 16.66
N HIS A 31 -9.82 3.82 16.46
CA HIS A 31 -9.71 4.55 15.22
C HIS A 31 -8.24 4.93 15.01
N GLY A 32 -7.43 3.94 14.73
CA GLY A 32 -6.17 4.14 14.09
C GLY A 32 -6.34 3.70 12.65
N ASP A 33 -6.46 4.61 11.72
CA ASP A 33 -6.12 4.36 10.33
C ASP A 33 -4.61 4.05 10.25
N GLY A 34 -4.15 3.21 11.14
CA GLY A 34 -2.78 2.77 11.25
C GLY A 34 -2.56 1.65 10.24
N TYR A 35 -1.90 1.93 9.14
CA TYR A 35 -1.26 0.88 8.39
C TYR A 35 -0.47 0.00 9.35
N SER A 36 -0.75 -1.29 9.35
CA SER A 36 0.03 -2.21 10.17
C SER A 36 1.48 -2.24 9.67
N SER A 37 2.42 -2.59 10.53
CA SER A 37 3.82 -2.71 10.13
C SER A 37 4.05 -3.71 8.99
N SER A 38 3.14 -4.67 8.81
CA SER A 38 3.15 -5.61 7.69
C SER A 38 2.72 -4.94 6.37
N ASP A 39 1.79 -4.00 6.43
CA ASP A 39 1.32 -3.28 5.24
C ASP A 39 2.40 -2.33 4.72
N PHE A 40 3.10 -1.64 5.61
CA PHE A 40 4.26 -0.84 5.24
C PHE A 40 5.36 -1.66 4.57
N ARG A 41 5.67 -2.86 5.09
CA ARG A 41 6.67 -3.72 4.48
C ARG A 41 6.28 -4.17 3.07
N LYS A 42 5.00 -4.47 2.85
CA LYS A 42 4.50 -4.80 1.51
C LYS A 42 4.61 -3.62 0.57
N GLN A 43 4.18 -2.45 1.02
CA GLN A 43 4.26 -1.22 0.24
C GLN A 43 5.72 -0.89 -0.12
N GLU A 44 6.62 -0.97 0.84
CA GLU A 44 8.04 -0.72 0.63
C GLU A 44 8.65 -1.67 -0.39
N ALA A 45 8.36 -2.98 -0.28
CA ALA A 45 8.86 -3.99 -1.20
C ALA A 45 8.28 -3.81 -2.61
N GLU A 46 7.00 -3.52 -2.72
CA GLU A 46 6.33 -3.27 -4.01
C GLU A 46 6.88 -2.01 -4.67
N ASN A 47 7.02 -0.92 -3.93
CA ASN A 47 7.58 0.30 -4.45
C ASN A 47 9.03 0.12 -4.93
N ARG A 48 9.88 -0.57 -4.16
CA ARG A 48 11.24 -0.90 -4.61
C ARG A 48 11.24 -1.69 -5.91
N ARG A 49 10.36 -2.68 -6.01
CA ARG A 49 10.24 -3.50 -7.22
C ARG A 49 9.81 -2.65 -8.42
N MET A 50 8.79 -1.83 -8.26
CA MET A 50 8.29 -0.96 -9.33
C MET A 50 9.34 0.08 -9.76
N ILE A 51 10.01 0.71 -8.81
CA ILE A 51 11.07 1.69 -9.11
C ILE A 51 12.20 1.05 -9.90
N SER A 52 12.63 -0.16 -9.51
CA SER A 52 13.70 -0.87 -10.23
C SER A 52 13.33 -1.29 -11.66
N ALA A 53 12.03 -1.37 -11.96
CA ALA A 53 11.50 -1.73 -13.26
C ALA A 53 11.21 -0.51 -14.15
N LEU A 54 11.33 0.72 -13.65
CA LEU A 54 11.08 1.92 -14.44
C LEU A 54 12.11 2.09 -15.54
N SER A 55 11.63 2.46 -16.73
CA SER A 55 12.50 2.83 -17.84
C SER A 55 13.00 4.28 -17.70
N ASP A 56 14.10 4.59 -18.35
CA ASP A 56 14.67 5.95 -18.39
C ASP A 56 13.74 6.97 -19.09
N SER A 57 12.74 6.48 -19.80
CA SER A 57 11.73 7.31 -20.47
C SER A 57 10.40 7.39 -19.72
N ALA A 58 10.33 6.87 -18.50
CA ALA A 58 9.12 6.93 -17.67
C ALA A 58 8.69 8.38 -17.45
N THR A 59 7.40 8.65 -17.58
CA THR A 59 6.85 9.98 -17.36
C THR A 59 6.25 10.10 -15.96
N VAL A 60 6.09 11.32 -15.47
CA VAL A 60 5.37 11.59 -14.21
C VAL A 60 3.99 10.95 -14.22
N THR A 61 3.26 11.08 -15.32
CA THR A 61 1.91 10.52 -15.49
C THR A 61 1.94 9.00 -15.38
N TYR A 62 2.82 8.34 -16.12
CA TYR A 62 2.97 6.88 -16.07
C TYR A 62 3.28 6.38 -14.67
N VAL A 63 4.20 7.02 -13.98
CA VAL A 63 4.59 6.64 -12.60
C VAL A 63 3.41 6.80 -11.64
N ARG A 64 2.66 7.90 -11.72
CA ARG A 64 1.49 8.11 -10.88
C ARG A 64 0.36 7.10 -11.17
N GLU A 65 0.16 6.72 -12.42
CA GLU A 65 -0.82 5.70 -12.81
C GLU A 65 -0.42 4.30 -12.34
N THR A 66 0.87 3.98 -12.39
CA THR A 66 1.39 2.65 -12.05
C THR A 66 1.60 2.48 -10.55
N MET A 67 2.18 3.47 -9.89
CA MET A 67 2.56 3.41 -8.47
C MET A 67 1.56 4.10 -7.54
N GLY A 68 0.61 4.83 -8.09
CA GLY A 68 -0.37 5.59 -7.32
C GLY A 68 0.16 6.94 -6.84
N THR A 69 -0.53 7.51 -5.85
CA THR A 69 -0.15 8.80 -5.26
C THR A 69 1.14 8.67 -4.46
N PRO A 70 2.14 9.53 -4.73
CA PRO A 70 3.36 9.54 -3.92
C PRO A 70 3.08 10.06 -2.51
N GLU A 71 3.93 9.70 -1.57
CA GLU A 71 3.85 10.19 -0.18
C GLU A 71 4.11 11.71 -0.11
N PHE A 72 5.05 12.18 -0.91
CA PHE A 72 5.35 13.60 -1.07
C PHE A 72 5.63 13.91 -2.53
N ALA A 73 5.35 15.13 -2.94
CA ALA A 73 5.67 15.62 -4.27
C ALA A 73 6.14 17.07 -4.20
N ASN A 74 7.24 17.36 -4.87
CA ASN A 74 7.77 18.69 -5.01
C ASN A 74 7.91 19.04 -6.49
N ARG A 75 7.74 20.33 -6.82
CA ARG A 75 7.99 20.84 -8.15
C ARG A 75 8.78 22.15 -8.02
N THR A 76 9.80 22.28 -8.83
CA THR A 76 10.57 23.51 -8.95
C THR A 76 10.89 23.79 -10.42
N THR A 77 11.10 25.04 -10.75
CA THR A 77 11.56 25.47 -12.08
C THR A 77 12.85 26.24 -11.91
N VAL A 78 13.89 25.81 -12.60
CA VAL A 78 15.21 26.45 -12.56
C VAL A 78 15.63 26.71 -14.02
N ASP A 79 15.91 27.97 -14.34
CA ASP A 79 16.31 28.39 -15.71
C ASP A 79 15.34 27.94 -16.80
N GLY A 80 14.03 27.98 -16.52
CA GLY A 80 12.98 27.57 -17.43
C GLY A 80 12.76 26.04 -17.53
N VAL A 81 13.55 25.24 -16.83
CA VAL A 81 13.42 23.77 -16.78
C VAL A 81 12.62 23.36 -15.56
N ARG A 82 11.58 22.57 -15.78
CA ARG A 82 10.76 22.04 -14.71
C ARG A 82 11.34 20.74 -14.17
N TYR A 83 11.47 20.68 -12.85
CA TYR A 83 11.81 19.47 -12.13
C TYR A 83 10.65 19.06 -11.23
N ASP A 84 10.21 17.81 -11.33
CA ASP A 84 9.28 17.18 -10.42
C ASP A 84 10.02 16.09 -9.63
N VAL A 85 9.76 16.02 -8.34
CA VAL A 85 10.27 14.97 -7.46
C VAL A 85 9.11 14.29 -6.80
N LEU A 86 8.98 12.98 -7.03
CA LEU A 86 7.97 12.14 -6.40
C LEU A 86 8.66 11.25 -5.38
N TYR A 87 8.12 11.19 -4.16
CA TYR A 87 8.66 10.40 -3.07
C TYR A 87 7.74 9.20 -2.80
N TYR A 88 8.28 8.00 -2.95
CA TYR A 88 7.59 6.76 -2.64
C TYR A 88 8.29 6.03 -1.51
N ARG A 89 7.52 5.59 -0.52
CA ARG A 89 8.07 4.86 0.63
C ARG A 89 8.73 3.56 0.20
N THR A 90 9.99 3.35 0.58
CA THR A 90 10.79 2.20 0.19
C THR A 90 11.51 1.50 1.35
N HIS A 91 11.61 2.16 2.49
CA HIS A 91 12.29 1.61 3.67
C HIS A 91 11.78 2.28 4.95
N ARG A 92 12.11 1.68 6.07
CA ARG A 92 11.79 2.20 7.39
C ARG A 92 13.04 2.80 8.03
N VAL A 93 12.89 3.99 8.59
CA VAL A 93 13.88 4.59 9.48
C VAL A 93 13.39 4.48 10.93
N GLU A 94 12.15 4.89 11.20
CA GLU A 94 11.52 4.77 12.50
C GLU A 94 10.21 4.00 12.43
N ALA A 95 9.90 3.22 13.47
CA ALA A 95 8.68 2.43 13.58
C ALA A 95 7.60 3.21 14.34
N ASP A 96 7.23 4.39 13.86
CA ASP A 96 6.30 5.30 14.50
C ASP A 96 4.93 5.39 13.80
N GLY A 97 4.71 4.61 12.73
CA GLY A 97 3.48 4.61 11.94
C GLY A 97 3.35 5.80 10.99
N ASN A 98 4.35 6.67 10.93
CA ASN A 98 4.40 7.82 10.02
C ASN A 98 5.40 7.57 8.88
N THR A 99 5.17 8.20 7.74
CA THR A 99 6.12 8.20 6.64
C THR A 99 6.81 9.56 6.57
N THR A 100 8.13 9.54 6.57
CA THR A 100 8.98 10.72 6.40
C THR A 100 9.75 10.64 5.08
N LYS A 101 10.30 11.77 4.61
CA LYS A 101 11.01 11.79 3.32
C LYS A 101 12.25 10.90 3.29
N ASP A 102 12.90 10.72 4.43
CA ASP A 102 14.06 9.83 4.59
C ASP A 102 13.70 8.33 4.52
N GLU A 103 12.40 8.00 4.61
CA GLU A 103 11.88 6.65 4.37
C GLU A 103 11.45 6.43 2.91
N CYS A 104 11.55 7.45 2.08
CA CYS A 104 11.15 7.42 0.69
C CYS A 104 12.36 7.45 -0.26
N THR A 105 12.18 6.86 -1.43
CA THR A 105 13.09 7.05 -2.55
C THR A 105 12.54 8.15 -3.44
N PRO A 106 13.29 9.24 -3.69
CA PRO A 106 12.87 10.27 -4.62
C PRO A 106 13.04 9.81 -6.08
N LEU A 107 12.05 10.09 -6.90
CA LEU A 107 12.10 9.94 -8.35
C LEU A 107 12.15 11.33 -8.95
N VAL A 108 13.21 11.63 -9.68
CA VAL A 108 13.46 12.96 -10.24
C VAL A 108 13.13 12.98 -11.73
N PHE A 109 12.28 13.92 -12.10
CA PHE A 109 11.82 14.13 -13.48
C PHE A 109 12.26 15.52 -13.95
N LYS A 110 12.74 15.57 -15.16
CA LYS A 110 13.07 16.82 -15.87
C LYS A 110 12.12 16.97 -17.04
N ASP A 111 11.37 18.09 -17.06
CA ASP A 111 10.32 18.31 -18.06
C ASP A 111 9.37 17.13 -18.26
N GLY A 112 9.01 16.48 -17.14
CA GLY A 112 8.05 15.37 -17.11
C GLY A 112 8.62 13.98 -17.38
N VAL A 113 9.93 13.84 -17.62
CA VAL A 113 10.60 12.56 -17.93
C VAL A 113 11.60 12.21 -16.84
N LEU A 114 11.62 10.95 -16.43
CA LEU A 114 12.52 10.44 -15.38
C LEU A 114 13.98 10.61 -15.79
N VAL A 115 14.77 11.23 -14.93
CA VAL A 115 16.22 11.40 -15.12
C VAL A 115 17.05 10.65 -14.08
N GLY A 116 16.42 10.14 -13.04
CA GLY A 116 17.09 9.32 -12.03
C GLY A 116 16.25 9.14 -10.78
N THR A 117 16.75 8.29 -9.90
CA THR A 117 16.13 7.96 -8.62
C THR A 117 17.16 8.05 -7.49
N GLY A 118 16.69 8.33 -6.28
CA GLY A 118 17.52 8.40 -5.09
C GLY A 118 18.24 9.73 -4.89
N GLU A 119 19.05 9.80 -3.86
CA GLU A 119 19.72 11.03 -3.43
C GLU A 119 20.71 11.58 -4.47
N LEU A 120 21.36 10.69 -5.22
CA LEU A 120 22.27 11.13 -6.28
C LEU A 120 21.55 11.89 -7.38
N ALA A 121 20.34 11.46 -7.74
CA ALA A 121 19.51 12.19 -8.71
C ALA A 121 19.03 13.52 -8.15
N MET A 122 18.67 13.58 -6.87
CA MET A 122 18.32 14.81 -6.17
C MET A 122 19.43 15.84 -6.20
N SER A 123 20.67 15.41 -5.99
CA SER A 123 21.84 16.29 -5.98
C SER A 123 22.16 16.94 -7.33
N ARG A 124 21.59 16.39 -8.42
CA ARG A 124 21.77 16.93 -9.78
C ARG A 124 20.75 18.01 -10.16
N ILE A 125 19.73 18.24 -9.33
CA ILE A 125 18.82 19.36 -9.54
C ILE A 125 19.57 20.66 -9.25
N PRO A 126 19.64 21.61 -10.21
CA PRO A 126 20.31 22.86 -9.98
C PRO A 126 19.67 23.62 -8.80
N GLN A 127 20.49 24.13 -7.91
CA GLN A 127 20.00 24.96 -6.81
C GLN A 127 19.84 26.40 -7.32
N SER A 128 18.63 26.95 -7.17
CA SER A 128 18.41 28.37 -7.36
C SER A 128 18.90 29.11 -6.11
N TYR A 129 19.89 29.90 -6.24
CA TYR A 129 20.35 30.80 -5.18
C TYR A 129 19.56 32.09 -5.23
#